data_d5d10c2ba58cd952221e1643785b9477
#
_entry.id   d5d10c2ba58cd952221e1643785b9477
#
_cell.length_a   1.000
_cell.length_b   1.000
_cell.length_c   1.000
_cell.angle_alpha   90.00
_cell.angle_beta   90.00
_cell.angle_gamma   90.00
#
_symmetry.space_group_name_H-M   'P 1'
#
loop_
_entity.id
_entity.type
_entity.pdbx_description
1 polymer ?
#
loop_
_entity_poly.entity_id
_entity_poly.type
_entity_poly.pdbx_seq_one_letter_code
_entity_poly.pdbx_strand_id
1 'polypeptide(L)'
;ITGASRGIGEAIALRAARDGANIVIAAKTAEPHPKLPGTIYTAAKAIEAAGGRALPLVVDIRDEAQVAAGVASAVERFGGIDILVNNASAISLTGTAQTPLKRFDLMMGINTRGSFACTQACLPHLKSAANPHVLTIAPPPNLDPRWFKDHVAYTIAKYGMSLLVLGQAEEFRPLGIAVNALWPRTII
;
A
#
# COMPACT_ATOMS: atom_id res chain seq x y z
N ILE A 1 -6.42 -1.31 -2.44
CA ILE A 1 -4.98 -1.67 -2.52
C ILE A 1 -4.21 -0.48 -3.07
N THR A 2 -3.22 0.03 -2.32
CA THR A 2 -2.37 1.12 -2.81
C THR A 2 -1.25 0.58 -3.71
N GLY A 3 -0.93 1.30 -4.80
CA GLY A 3 0.13 0.90 -5.74
C GLY A 3 -0.16 -0.37 -6.54
N ALA A 4 -1.43 -0.71 -6.77
CA ALA A 4 -1.84 -1.96 -7.43
C ALA A 4 -1.92 -1.88 -8.96
N SER A 5 -1.31 -0.89 -9.59
CA SER A 5 -1.24 -0.80 -11.05
C SER A 5 -0.29 -1.82 -11.68
N ARG A 6 0.51 -2.52 -10.89
CA ARG A 6 1.52 -3.52 -11.30
C ARG A 6 2.08 -4.31 -10.11
N GLY A 7 2.91 -5.32 -10.42
CA GLY A 7 3.75 -6.04 -9.45
C GLY A 7 2.99 -6.71 -8.32
N ILE A 8 3.50 -6.63 -7.09
CA ILE A 8 2.94 -7.32 -5.93
C ILE A 8 1.49 -6.89 -5.67
N GLY A 9 1.21 -5.58 -5.74
CA GLY A 9 -0.14 -5.05 -5.52
C GLY A 9 -1.16 -5.57 -6.54
N GLU A 10 -0.78 -5.64 -7.82
CA GLU A 10 -1.63 -6.22 -8.88
C GLU A 10 -1.81 -7.74 -8.67
N ALA A 11 -0.76 -8.46 -8.30
CA ALA A 11 -0.84 -9.90 -8.03
C ALA A 11 -1.79 -10.22 -6.87
N ILE A 12 -1.74 -9.42 -5.79
CA ILE A 12 -2.69 -9.52 -4.66
C ILE A 12 -4.11 -9.22 -5.14
N ALA A 13 -4.28 -8.16 -5.93
CA ALA A 13 -5.57 -7.76 -6.48
C ALA A 13 -6.20 -8.87 -7.34
N LEU A 14 -5.42 -9.47 -8.25
CA LEU A 14 -5.86 -10.57 -9.12
C LEU A 14 -6.19 -11.82 -8.31
N ARG A 15 -5.42 -12.12 -7.27
CA ARG A 15 -5.70 -13.28 -6.41
C ARG A 15 -7.02 -13.09 -5.67
N ALA A 16 -7.23 -11.92 -5.06
CA ALA A 16 -8.46 -11.60 -4.34
C ALA A 16 -9.69 -11.53 -5.28
N ALA A 17 -9.51 -11.02 -6.51
CA ALA A 17 -10.55 -10.98 -7.51
C ALA A 17 -11.11 -12.37 -7.87
N ARG A 18 -10.25 -13.38 -7.96
CA ARG A 18 -10.65 -14.79 -8.18
C ARG A 18 -11.49 -15.36 -7.04
N ASP A 19 -11.39 -14.80 -5.86
CA ASP A 19 -12.22 -15.15 -4.71
C ASP A 19 -13.49 -14.26 -4.63
N GLY A 20 -13.75 -13.45 -5.66
CA GLY A 20 -14.94 -12.60 -5.78
C GLY A 20 -14.85 -11.23 -5.10
N ALA A 21 -13.65 -10.79 -4.69
CA ALA A 21 -13.49 -9.50 -4.03
C ALA A 21 -13.74 -8.32 -4.98
N ASN A 22 -14.29 -7.24 -4.43
CA ASN A 22 -14.31 -5.92 -5.06
C ASN A 22 -12.97 -5.22 -4.82
N ILE A 23 -12.33 -4.73 -5.86
CA ILE A 23 -10.97 -4.20 -5.79
C ILE A 23 -10.95 -2.71 -6.13
N VAL A 24 -10.46 -1.90 -5.21
CA VAL A 24 -10.08 -0.51 -5.49
C VAL A 24 -8.58 -0.47 -5.76
N ILE A 25 -8.20 0.06 -6.93
CA ILE A 25 -6.81 0.24 -7.37
C ILE A 25 -6.44 1.70 -7.15
N ALA A 26 -5.78 2.02 -6.04
CA ALA A 26 -5.35 3.38 -5.71
C ALA A 26 -3.89 3.57 -6.11
N ALA A 27 -3.61 4.21 -7.24
CA ALA A 27 -2.24 4.46 -7.70
C ALA A 27 -2.18 5.67 -8.63
N LYS A 28 -0.98 6.22 -8.81
CA LYS A 28 -0.74 7.41 -9.66
C LYS A 28 -0.69 7.12 -11.16
N THR A 29 -0.40 5.86 -11.53
CA THR A 29 -0.10 5.51 -12.92
C THR A 29 -1.38 5.30 -13.72
N ALA A 30 -1.88 6.38 -14.33
CA ALA A 30 -3.01 6.36 -15.26
C ALA A 30 -2.54 6.13 -16.71
N GLU A 31 -1.40 6.72 -17.08
CA GLU A 31 -0.84 6.64 -18.43
C GLU A 31 0.27 5.58 -18.53
N PRO A 32 0.44 4.94 -19.71
CA PRO A 32 1.52 4.00 -19.93
C PRO A 32 2.89 4.65 -19.70
N HIS A 33 3.81 3.91 -19.07
CA HIS A 33 5.17 4.35 -18.83
C HIS A 33 6.14 3.56 -19.73
N PRO A 34 7.12 4.22 -20.41
CA PRO A 34 7.99 3.54 -21.39
C PRO A 34 8.81 2.36 -20.83
N LYS A 35 9.13 2.40 -19.52
CA LYS A 35 10.00 1.41 -18.87
C LYS A 35 9.27 0.50 -17.88
N LEU A 36 8.02 0.79 -17.57
CA LEU A 36 7.29 0.04 -16.53
C LEU A 36 5.91 -0.35 -17.06
N PRO A 37 5.57 -1.64 -17.10
CA PRO A 37 4.27 -2.09 -17.58
C PRO A 37 3.15 -1.71 -16.62
N GLY A 38 1.93 -1.66 -17.14
CA GLY A 38 0.71 -1.54 -16.37
C GLY A 38 0.32 -0.12 -15.95
N THR A 39 -1.00 0.09 -15.95
CA THR A 39 -1.68 1.28 -15.44
C THR A 39 -2.80 0.82 -14.51
N ILE A 40 -3.46 1.76 -13.80
CA ILE A 40 -4.66 1.44 -13.03
C ILE A 40 -5.76 0.84 -13.91
N TYR A 41 -5.83 1.24 -15.18
CA TYR A 41 -6.84 0.78 -16.14
C TYR A 41 -6.54 -0.63 -16.68
N THR A 42 -5.26 -0.95 -16.97
CA THR A 42 -4.89 -2.30 -17.39
C THR A 42 -5.08 -3.30 -16.25
N ALA A 43 -4.74 -2.90 -15.02
CA ALA A 43 -4.98 -3.72 -13.83
C ALA A 43 -6.47 -3.94 -13.60
N ALA A 44 -7.32 -2.90 -13.77
CA ALA A 44 -8.77 -3.03 -13.66
C ALA A 44 -9.33 -4.05 -14.63
N LYS A 45 -8.95 -3.99 -15.92
CA LYS A 45 -9.37 -4.98 -16.93
C LYS A 45 -8.95 -6.41 -16.58
N ALA A 46 -7.74 -6.57 -16.06
CA ALA A 46 -7.23 -7.89 -15.64
C ALA A 46 -8.02 -8.45 -14.43
N ILE A 47 -8.38 -7.59 -13.47
CA ILE A 47 -9.19 -7.93 -12.30
C ILE A 47 -10.60 -8.36 -12.72
N GLU A 48 -11.23 -7.63 -13.63
CA GLU A 48 -12.55 -7.95 -14.15
C GLU A 48 -12.54 -9.26 -14.95
N ALA A 49 -11.50 -9.48 -15.76
CA ALA A 49 -11.31 -10.76 -16.46
C ALA A 49 -11.07 -11.94 -15.51
N ALA A 50 -10.57 -11.68 -14.29
CA ALA A 50 -10.39 -12.70 -13.25
C ALA A 50 -11.67 -12.97 -12.42
N GLY A 51 -12.79 -12.28 -12.72
CA GLY A 51 -14.08 -12.47 -12.07
C GLY A 51 -14.40 -11.50 -10.94
N GLY A 52 -13.50 -10.55 -10.62
CA GLY A 52 -13.74 -9.49 -9.65
C GLY A 52 -14.43 -8.27 -10.25
N ARG A 53 -14.71 -7.27 -9.39
CA ARG A 53 -15.12 -5.92 -9.80
C ARG A 53 -14.00 -4.94 -9.45
N ALA A 54 -13.67 -4.04 -10.37
CA ALA A 54 -12.57 -3.11 -10.19
C ALA A 54 -13.05 -1.65 -10.15
N LEU A 55 -12.38 -0.82 -9.33
CA LEU A 55 -12.49 0.62 -9.31
C LEU A 55 -11.09 1.23 -9.40
N PRO A 56 -10.63 1.66 -10.59
CA PRO A 56 -9.36 2.34 -10.75
C PRO A 56 -9.48 3.81 -10.32
N LEU A 57 -8.61 4.24 -9.40
CA LEU A 57 -8.56 5.61 -8.89
C LEU A 57 -7.14 6.17 -8.99
N VAL A 58 -7.02 7.38 -9.55
CA VAL A 58 -5.76 8.13 -9.53
C VAL A 58 -5.58 8.73 -8.14
N VAL A 59 -4.65 8.17 -7.36
CA VAL A 59 -4.39 8.62 -5.98
C VAL A 59 -2.89 8.72 -5.73
N ASP A 60 -2.43 9.89 -5.31
CA ASP A 60 -1.14 10.07 -4.66
C ASP A 60 -1.34 9.95 -3.15
N ILE A 61 -0.85 8.89 -2.53
CA ILE A 61 -1.05 8.65 -1.08
C ILE A 61 -0.32 9.65 -0.17
N ARG A 62 0.49 10.57 -0.74
CA ARG A 62 1.07 11.70 -0.01
C ARG A 62 0.11 12.86 0.17
N ASP A 63 -0.94 12.89 -0.64
CA ASP A 63 -1.98 13.92 -0.66
C ASP A 63 -3.20 13.43 0.13
N GLU A 64 -3.45 14.05 1.27
CA GLU A 64 -4.53 13.68 2.18
C GLU A 64 -5.93 13.83 1.55
N ALA A 65 -6.10 14.87 0.72
CA ALA A 65 -7.38 15.10 0.05
C ALA A 65 -7.68 14.01 -0.99
N GLN A 66 -6.65 13.58 -1.76
CA GLN A 66 -6.79 12.47 -2.71
C GLN A 66 -7.04 11.14 -2.00
N VAL A 67 -6.40 10.89 -0.86
CA VAL A 67 -6.66 9.69 -0.04
C VAL A 67 -8.10 9.69 0.45
N ALA A 68 -8.57 10.81 1.03
CA ALA A 68 -9.95 10.93 1.52
C ALA A 68 -10.98 10.76 0.39
N ALA A 69 -10.76 11.40 -0.75
CA ALA A 69 -11.63 11.27 -1.93
C ALA A 69 -11.64 9.82 -2.47
N GLY A 70 -10.48 9.16 -2.49
CA GLY A 70 -10.37 7.76 -2.91
C GLY A 70 -11.13 6.81 -1.98
N VAL A 71 -11.06 7.02 -0.67
CA VAL A 71 -11.84 6.27 0.33
C VAL A 71 -13.34 6.51 0.13
N ALA A 72 -13.77 7.77 -0.03
CA ALA A 72 -15.17 8.09 -0.28
C ALA A 72 -15.72 7.40 -1.53
N SER A 73 -14.96 7.45 -2.64
CA SER A 73 -15.32 6.77 -3.89
C SER A 73 -15.42 5.24 -3.74
N ALA A 74 -14.53 4.64 -2.94
CA ALA A 74 -14.56 3.22 -2.63
C ALA A 74 -15.84 2.84 -1.88
N VAL A 75 -16.18 3.60 -0.85
CA VAL A 75 -17.37 3.40 -0.03
C VAL A 75 -18.65 3.62 -0.85
N GLU A 76 -18.73 4.68 -1.65
CA GLU A 76 -19.85 4.94 -2.56
C GLU A 76 -20.07 3.79 -3.53
N ARG A 77 -18.98 3.26 -4.10
CA ARG A 77 -19.04 2.21 -5.14
C ARG A 77 -19.36 0.83 -4.60
N PHE A 78 -18.84 0.47 -3.40
CA PHE A 78 -18.87 -0.90 -2.88
C PHE A 78 -19.53 -1.02 -1.49
N GLY A 79 -19.94 0.08 -0.87
CA GLY A 79 -20.67 0.10 0.40
C GLY A 79 -19.80 0.11 1.63
N GLY A 80 -18.48 -0.09 1.52
CA GLY A 80 -17.56 -0.13 2.65
C GLY A 80 -16.15 -0.53 2.27
N ILE A 81 -15.29 -0.69 3.28
CA ILE A 81 -13.92 -1.18 3.14
C ILE A 81 -13.69 -2.23 4.21
N ASP A 82 -13.41 -3.47 3.79
CA ASP A 82 -13.12 -4.59 4.68
C ASP A 82 -11.61 -4.78 4.86
N ILE A 83 -10.83 -4.55 3.79
CA ILE A 83 -9.40 -4.82 3.77
C ILE A 83 -8.66 -3.64 3.13
N LEU A 84 -7.67 -3.10 3.84
CA LEU A 84 -6.69 -2.17 3.30
C LEU A 84 -5.37 -2.90 3.05
N VAL A 85 -4.81 -2.76 1.82
CA VAL A 85 -3.47 -3.23 1.51
C VAL A 85 -2.55 -2.04 1.25
N ASN A 86 -1.64 -1.76 2.18
CA ASN A 86 -0.57 -0.77 2.05
C ASN A 86 0.60 -1.39 1.29
N ASN A 87 0.60 -1.24 -0.04
CA ASN A 87 1.62 -1.78 -0.94
C ASN A 87 2.40 -0.69 -1.69
N ALA A 88 1.85 0.51 -1.88
CA ALA A 88 2.57 1.58 -2.56
C ALA A 88 3.92 1.85 -1.90
N SER A 89 4.98 1.96 -2.71
CA SER A 89 6.35 2.15 -2.23
C SER A 89 7.17 2.99 -3.19
N ALA A 90 8.10 3.77 -2.63
CA ALA A 90 9.20 4.39 -3.36
C ALA A 90 10.51 3.77 -2.90
N ILE A 91 11.43 3.59 -3.84
CA ILE A 91 12.73 2.97 -3.62
C ILE A 91 13.87 3.84 -4.14
N SER A 92 14.95 3.92 -3.39
CA SER A 92 16.26 4.39 -3.83
C SER A 92 17.33 3.65 -3.05
N LEU A 93 18.09 2.79 -3.75
CA LEU A 93 19.14 1.96 -3.14
C LEU A 93 20.47 2.71 -3.24
N THR A 94 20.58 3.80 -2.51
CA THR A 94 21.76 4.66 -2.46
C THR A 94 22.23 4.87 -1.03
N GLY A 95 23.55 4.93 -0.84
CA GLY A 95 24.15 5.24 0.46
C GLY A 95 23.86 6.68 0.91
N THR A 96 24.19 7.00 2.15
CA THR A 96 23.87 8.31 2.76
C THR A 96 24.42 9.48 1.95
N ALA A 97 25.67 9.41 1.49
CA ALA A 97 26.31 10.50 0.75
C ALA A 97 25.67 10.75 -0.65
N GLN A 98 25.09 9.73 -1.26
CA GLN A 98 24.50 9.80 -2.61
C GLN A 98 22.97 9.98 -2.60
N THR A 99 22.33 9.95 -1.42
CA THR A 99 20.87 10.09 -1.31
C THR A 99 20.49 11.56 -1.20
N PRO A 100 19.91 12.18 -2.25
CA PRO A 100 19.38 13.54 -2.11
C PRO A 100 18.23 13.58 -1.10
N LEU A 101 18.13 14.63 -0.29
CA LEU A 101 17.05 14.78 0.69
C LEU A 101 15.66 14.68 0.04
N LYS A 102 15.48 15.19 -1.16
CA LYS A 102 14.24 15.02 -1.95
C LYS A 102 13.85 13.55 -2.14
N ARG A 103 14.83 12.65 -2.26
CA ARG A 103 14.58 11.20 -2.37
C ARG A 103 14.26 10.59 -1.00
N PHE A 104 14.95 11.05 0.04
CA PHE A 104 14.63 10.68 1.42
C PHE A 104 13.17 11.04 1.75
N ASP A 105 12.78 12.29 1.52
CA ASP A 105 11.42 12.79 1.77
C ASP A 105 10.37 12.02 0.97
N LEU A 106 10.67 11.71 -0.30
CA LEU A 106 9.79 10.90 -1.14
C LEU A 106 9.54 9.51 -0.56
N MET A 107 10.61 8.83 -0.11
CA MET A 107 10.51 7.49 0.48
C MET A 107 9.75 7.52 1.80
N MET A 108 10.05 8.46 2.69
CA MET A 108 9.34 8.64 3.95
C MET A 108 7.87 9.00 3.71
N GLY A 109 7.62 9.91 2.77
CA GLY A 109 6.29 10.39 2.42
C GLY A 109 5.38 9.30 1.84
N ILE A 110 5.91 8.40 1.03
CA ILE A 110 5.13 7.30 0.44
C ILE A 110 5.07 6.11 1.39
N ASN A 111 6.23 5.59 1.82
CA ASN A 111 6.29 4.30 2.51
C ASN A 111 5.69 4.40 3.92
N THR A 112 6.17 5.33 4.75
CA THR A 112 5.73 5.46 6.15
C THR A 112 4.49 6.32 6.27
N ARG A 113 4.59 7.62 5.90
CA ARG A 113 3.49 8.57 6.08
C ARG A 113 2.26 8.21 5.25
N GLY A 114 2.45 7.81 3.99
CA GLY A 114 1.34 7.42 3.11
C GLY A 114 0.60 6.18 3.60
N SER A 115 1.31 5.16 4.11
CA SER A 115 0.69 4.00 4.73
C SER A 115 -0.11 4.36 5.98
N PHE A 116 0.42 5.27 6.82
CA PHE A 116 -0.31 5.78 7.98
C PHE A 116 -1.57 6.53 7.57
N ALA A 117 -1.48 7.46 6.62
CA ALA A 117 -2.60 8.26 6.13
C ALA A 117 -3.72 7.39 5.52
N CYS A 118 -3.36 6.39 4.70
CA CYS A 118 -4.33 5.45 4.15
C CYS A 118 -5.03 4.63 5.24
N THR A 119 -4.29 4.16 6.25
CA THR A 119 -4.88 3.43 7.38
C THR A 119 -5.82 4.32 8.18
N GLN A 120 -5.41 5.56 8.49
CA GLN A 120 -6.22 6.53 9.20
C GLN A 120 -7.53 6.83 8.46
N ALA A 121 -7.47 7.08 7.15
CA ALA A 121 -8.65 7.36 6.34
C ALA A 121 -9.61 6.17 6.22
N CYS A 122 -9.08 4.94 6.17
CA CYS A 122 -9.90 3.73 6.10
C CYS A 122 -10.48 3.30 7.46
N LEU A 123 -9.90 3.74 8.58
CA LEU A 123 -10.23 3.26 9.93
C LEU A 123 -11.73 3.35 10.29
N PRO A 124 -12.47 4.44 9.97
CA PRO A 124 -13.91 4.50 10.26
C PRO A 124 -14.70 3.37 9.58
N HIS A 125 -14.32 2.99 8.37
CA HIS A 125 -14.99 1.97 7.57
C HIS A 125 -14.58 0.57 8.00
N LEU A 126 -13.31 0.36 8.33
CA LEU A 126 -12.81 -0.91 8.89
C LEU A 126 -13.50 -1.27 10.21
N LYS A 127 -13.81 -0.28 11.05
CA LYS A 127 -14.57 -0.51 12.29
C LYS A 127 -15.98 -1.07 12.07
N SER A 128 -16.55 -0.86 10.90
CA SER A 128 -17.91 -1.31 10.54
C SER A 128 -17.90 -2.59 9.72
N ALA A 129 -16.73 -3.09 9.32
CA ALA A 129 -16.58 -4.31 8.54
C ALA A 129 -16.71 -5.57 9.41
N ALA A 130 -17.23 -6.66 8.83
CA ALA A 130 -17.42 -7.92 9.55
C ALA A 130 -16.08 -8.63 9.87
N ASN A 131 -15.07 -8.48 9.02
CA ASN A 131 -13.75 -9.11 9.18
C ASN A 131 -12.65 -8.15 8.70
N PRO A 132 -12.39 -7.07 9.46
CA PRO A 132 -11.52 -6.00 9.01
C PRO A 132 -10.03 -6.37 9.09
N HIS A 133 -9.28 -6.03 8.02
CA HIS A 133 -7.85 -6.27 7.95
C HIS A 133 -7.08 -5.09 7.37
N VAL A 134 -5.90 -4.83 7.93
CA VAL A 134 -4.86 -4.01 7.32
C VAL A 134 -3.65 -4.90 7.02
N LEU A 135 -3.28 -5.01 5.75
CA LEU A 135 -2.10 -5.73 5.31
C LEU A 135 -1.06 -4.74 4.79
N THR A 136 0.15 -4.79 5.29
CA THR A 136 1.24 -3.91 4.86
C THR A 136 2.39 -4.72 4.25
N ILE A 137 2.83 -4.33 3.05
CA ILE A 137 3.99 -4.95 2.41
C ILE A 137 5.27 -4.33 2.97
N ALA A 138 5.87 -5.00 3.94
CA ALA A 138 6.97 -4.48 4.75
C ALA A 138 8.07 -5.54 4.94
N PRO A 139 9.30 -5.17 5.33
CA PRO A 139 10.33 -6.14 5.69
C PRO A 139 10.12 -6.70 7.10
N PRO A 140 10.68 -7.88 7.42
CA PRO A 140 10.78 -8.34 8.79
C PRO A 140 11.65 -7.37 9.61
N PRO A 141 11.26 -7.00 10.84
CA PRO A 141 12.09 -6.15 11.70
C PRO A 141 13.33 -6.92 12.17
N ASN A 142 14.49 -6.58 11.64
CA ASN A 142 15.78 -7.12 12.01
C ASN A 142 16.79 -5.97 12.15
N LEU A 143 17.28 -5.72 13.36
CA LEU A 143 18.15 -4.59 13.67
C LEU A 143 19.65 -4.86 13.41
N ASP A 144 20.01 -5.96 12.75
CA ASP A 144 21.39 -6.17 12.33
C ASP A 144 21.83 -5.05 11.37
N PRO A 145 22.93 -4.32 11.67
CA PRO A 145 23.39 -3.18 10.85
C PRO A 145 23.63 -3.50 9.38
N ARG A 146 23.90 -4.76 9.03
CA ARG A 146 24.11 -5.19 7.63
C ARG A 146 22.90 -4.89 6.72
N TRP A 147 21.68 -4.84 7.28
CA TRP A 147 20.47 -4.53 6.53
C TRP A 147 20.24 -3.04 6.28
N PHE A 148 21.05 -2.19 6.91
CA PHE A 148 20.95 -0.73 6.83
C PHE A 148 22.08 -0.11 6.02
N LYS A 149 23.30 -0.68 6.05
CA LYS A 149 24.55 -0.02 5.68
C LYS A 149 24.60 0.59 4.26
N ASP A 150 23.94 0.01 3.28
CA ASP A 150 24.11 0.41 1.89
C ASP A 150 22.94 1.30 1.36
N HIS A 151 21.85 1.40 2.13
CA HIS A 151 20.63 2.12 1.72
C HIS A 151 19.79 2.56 2.92
N VAL A 152 20.42 3.28 3.82
CA VAL A 152 19.86 3.70 5.12
C VAL A 152 18.50 4.36 4.96
N ALA A 153 18.35 5.32 4.05
CA ALA A 153 17.11 6.07 3.84
C ALA A 153 15.93 5.16 3.42
N TYR A 154 16.18 4.21 2.51
CA TYR A 154 15.15 3.26 2.09
C TYR A 154 14.79 2.30 3.23
N THR A 155 15.79 1.78 3.92
CA THR A 155 15.56 0.86 5.04
C THR A 155 14.74 1.53 6.14
N ILE A 156 15.07 2.74 6.55
CA ILE A 156 14.30 3.49 7.56
C ILE A 156 12.84 3.65 7.10
N ALA A 157 12.61 4.05 5.85
CA ALA A 157 11.26 4.23 5.34
C ALA A 157 10.45 2.92 5.29
N LYS A 158 11.08 1.79 4.96
CA LYS A 158 10.44 0.48 4.97
C LYS A 158 10.23 -0.07 6.39
N TYR A 159 11.19 0.14 7.28
CA TYR A 159 11.03 -0.21 8.70
C TYR A 159 9.96 0.63 9.39
N GLY A 160 9.79 1.89 8.97
CA GLY A 160 8.67 2.70 9.40
C GLY A 160 7.32 1.99 9.16
N MET A 161 7.16 1.33 7.99
CA MET A 161 5.96 0.53 7.71
C MET A 161 5.82 -0.66 8.66
N SER A 162 6.91 -1.36 8.98
CA SER A 162 6.90 -2.48 9.95
C SER A 162 6.54 -2.02 11.36
N LEU A 163 7.06 -0.87 11.78
CA LEU A 163 6.73 -0.27 13.08
C LEU A 163 5.26 0.19 13.16
N LEU A 164 4.70 0.72 12.06
CA LEU A 164 3.28 1.01 11.97
C LEU A 164 2.44 -0.25 12.19
N VAL A 165 2.82 -1.38 11.58
CA VAL A 165 2.12 -2.66 11.80
C VAL A 165 2.15 -3.07 13.27
N LEU A 166 3.31 -2.99 13.93
CA LEU A 166 3.43 -3.34 15.34
C LEU A 166 2.55 -2.47 16.24
N GLY A 167 2.60 -1.15 16.06
CA GLY A 167 1.81 -0.21 16.85
C GLY A 167 0.31 -0.34 16.58
N GLN A 168 -0.09 -0.34 15.31
CA GLN A 168 -1.49 -0.41 14.92
C GLN A 168 -2.13 -1.77 15.25
N ALA A 169 -1.37 -2.87 15.23
CA ALA A 169 -1.89 -4.18 15.64
C ALA A 169 -2.35 -4.18 17.10
N GLU A 170 -1.62 -3.53 17.99
CA GLU A 170 -2.00 -3.40 19.39
C GLU A 170 -3.11 -2.35 19.59
N GLU A 171 -2.97 -1.18 18.95
CA GLU A 171 -3.95 -0.09 19.03
C GLU A 171 -5.34 -0.52 18.56
N PHE A 172 -5.42 -1.32 17.48
CA PHE A 172 -6.69 -1.70 16.86
C PHE A 172 -7.23 -3.04 17.37
N ARG A 173 -6.51 -3.73 18.25
CA ARG A 173 -6.97 -4.99 18.87
C ARG A 173 -8.35 -4.85 19.53
N PRO A 174 -8.61 -3.81 20.35
CA PRO A 174 -9.94 -3.62 20.96
C PRO A 174 -11.05 -3.34 19.94
N LEU A 175 -10.69 -2.96 18.71
CA LEU A 175 -11.62 -2.70 17.61
C LEU A 175 -11.90 -3.95 16.76
N GLY A 176 -11.25 -5.07 17.07
CA GLY A 176 -11.37 -6.30 16.28
C GLY A 176 -10.72 -6.24 14.89
N ILE A 177 -9.84 -5.27 14.64
CA ILE A 177 -9.18 -5.10 13.34
C ILE A 177 -7.83 -5.81 13.35
N ALA A 178 -7.64 -6.79 12.47
CA ALA A 178 -6.36 -7.46 12.30
C ALA A 178 -5.38 -6.58 11.50
N VAL A 179 -4.16 -6.41 11.99
CA VAL A 179 -3.09 -5.68 11.30
C VAL A 179 -1.88 -6.56 11.16
N ASN A 180 -1.47 -6.81 9.91
CA ASN A 180 -0.40 -7.76 9.60
C ASN A 180 0.59 -7.20 8.56
N ALA A 181 1.81 -7.74 8.58
CA ALA A 181 2.81 -7.51 7.55
C ALA A 181 2.97 -8.74 6.65
N LEU A 182 3.03 -8.51 5.35
CA LEU A 182 3.53 -9.49 4.40
C LEU A 182 5.00 -9.17 4.09
N TRP A 183 5.87 -10.16 4.28
CA TRP A 183 7.31 -10.07 4.01
C TRP A 183 7.65 -10.80 2.71
N PRO A 184 7.69 -10.10 1.58
CA PRO A 184 8.04 -10.73 0.32
C PRO A 184 9.48 -11.26 0.35
N ARG A 185 9.69 -12.46 -0.19
CA ARG A 185 11.04 -12.96 -0.49
C ARG A 185 11.49 -12.40 -1.85
N THR A 186 11.67 -11.10 -1.91
CA THR A 186 12.10 -10.42 -3.13
C THR A 186 13.58 -10.09 -3.01
N ILE A 187 14.38 -10.51 -3.97
CA ILE A 187 15.74 -10.02 -4.18
C ILE A 187 15.61 -8.79 -5.08
N ILE A 188 16.08 -7.66 -4.62
CA ILE A 188 16.10 -6.40 -5.37
C ILE A 188 17.51 -6.19 -5.92
#